data_471ee92950f4e4632639f24b9276c9ed
#
_entry.id   471ee92950f4e4632639f24b9276c9ed
#
_cell.length_a   1.000
_cell.length_b   1.000
_cell.length_c   1.000
_cell.angle_alpha   90.00
_cell.angle_beta   90.00
_cell.angle_gamma   90.00
#
_symmetry.space_group_name_H-M   'P 1'
#
loop_
_entity.id
_entity.type
_entity.pdbx_description
1 polymer ?
#
loop_
_entity_poly.entity_id
_entity_poly.type
_entity_poly.pdbx_seq_one_letter_code
_entity_poly.pdbx_strand_id
1 'polypeptide(L)'
;MGPAGATLEAFMINWMLSKLGWFEGNHLQDFTLHKNSGSGILTHGGSIANLTALSAARAAIAPEAWTKGSPKDLVVMGPSTAHYSIARAISIMGMGKNAFIPVPVDENEVLITSALESVYQEQLKKGKRVMAVVANACATSTGLFDNLDEVANFCEKHSLWYHVDGAHGAVALLSEKDKERVRGIERADSLIWDAHKMMRVSALCTAVLYKNYTSQVNTFQQKGSYVFHEGDVIGMDSMPFTVECTKSALGFKLYWSFALEGEKAISDFISNSFQQAKELYNYLSECSDFYCPYKPESNILCFQYQPEILTDEQQLDLRYQLIETGDFYITSCEVQGKRYLRTVLMNPLTQKKDFIALAEKIKTIATSIIKSAVK
;
A
#
# COMPACT_ATOMS: atom_id res chain seq x y z
N MET A 1 -8.55 18.74 -15.80
CA MET A 1 -7.69 19.62 -14.98
C MET A 1 -7.23 20.80 -15.83
N GLY A 2 -6.90 21.95 -15.22
CA GLY A 2 -6.24 23.03 -15.96
C GLY A 2 -4.77 22.70 -16.25
N PRO A 3 -4.11 23.42 -17.19
CA PRO A 3 -2.73 23.10 -17.60
C PRO A 3 -1.72 23.01 -16.43
N ALA A 4 -1.77 23.93 -15.48
CA ALA A 4 -0.89 23.92 -14.32
C ALA A 4 -1.05 22.64 -13.46
N GLY A 5 -2.30 22.17 -13.26
CA GLY A 5 -2.55 20.95 -12.49
C GLY A 5 -2.02 19.69 -13.19
N ALA A 6 -2.19 19.61 -14.51
CA ALA A 6 -1.68 18.49 -15.30
C ALA A 6 -0.16 18.46 -15.33
N THR A 7 0.49 19.63 -15.51
CA THR A 7 1.96 19.74 -15.48
C THR A 7 2.55 19.31 -14.14
N LEU A 8 1.98 19.79 -13.01
CA LEU A 8 2.45 19.41 -11.68
C LEU A 8 2.21 17.93 -11.39
N GLU A 9 1.12 17.35 -11.88
CA GLU A 9 0.89 15.92 -11.74
C GLU A 9 1.94 15.11 -12.52
N ALA A 10 2.19 15.45 -13.78
CA ALA A 10 3.23 14.81 -14.60
C ALA A 10 4.62 14.93 -13.96
N PHE A 11 4.97 16.12 -13.46
CA PHE A 11 6.22 16.37 -12.74
C PHE A 11 6.37 15.45 -11.53
N MET A 12 5.36 15.35 -10.69
CA MET A 12 5.41 14.53 -9.47
C MET A 12 5.41 13.03 -9.79
N ILE A 13 4.68 12.60 -10.81
CA ILE A 13 4.73 11.22 -11.28
C ILE A 13 6.12 10.86 -11.80
N ASN A 14 6.74 11.71 -12.63
CA ASN A 14 8.10 11.47 -13.13
C ASN A 14 9.13 11.42 -11.99
N TRP A 15 8.96 12.28 -10.96
CA TRP A 15 9.79 12.21 -9.75
C TRP A 15 9.60 10.86 -9.02
N MET A 16 8.37 10.36 -8.84
CA MET A 16 8.12 9.06 -8.21
C MET A 16 8.70 7.90 -9.05
N LEU A 17 8.52 7.94 -10.37
CA LEU A 17 9.09 6.97 -11.30
C LEU A 17 10.63 6.94 -11.25
N SER A 18 11.27 8.10 -11.07
CA SER A 18 12.73 8.16 -10.94
C SER A 18 13.25 7.43 -9.69
N LYS A 19 12.47 7.38 -8.61
CA LYS A 19 12.82 6.61 -7.40
C LYS A 19 12.79 5.09 -7.60
N LEU A 20 12.08 4.64 -8.64
CA LEU A 20 11.98 3.24 -9.06
C LEU A 20 12.95 2.87 -10.20
N GLY A 21 13.70 3.84 -10.74
CA GLY A 21 14.48 3.64 -11.96
C GLY A 21 13.61 3.44 -13.22
N TRP A 22 12.34 3.84 -13.18
CA TRP A 22 11.41 3.73 -14.30
C TRP A 22 11.34 4.99 -15.17
N PHE A 23 12.12 5.99 -14.85
CA PHE A 23 12.24 7.24 -15.58
C PHE A 23 13.70 7.67 -15.65
N GLU A 24 14.25 7.75 -16.87
CA GLU A 24 15.61 8.13 -17.16
C GLU A 24 15.68 9.53 -17.81
N GLY A 25 14.93 10.47 -17.35
CA GLY A 25 14.91 11.82 -17.89
C GLY A 25 15.14 12.88 -16.85
N ASN A 26 15.23 14.13 -17.29
CA ASN A 26 15.14 15.24 -16.38
C ASN A 26 13.66 15.52 -16.09
N HIS A 27 13.18 15.04 -14.94
CA HIS A 27 11.78 15.22 -14.52
C HIS A 27 11.35 16.71 -14.42
N LEU A 28 12.31 17.63 -14.40
CA LEU A 28 12.05 19.07 -14.44
C LEU A 28 11.78 19.64 -15.84
N GLN A 29 12.16 18.91 -16.89
CA GLN A 29 12.11 19.41 -18.27
C GLN A 29 11.31 18.53 -19.21
N ASP A 30 11.10 17.27 -18.84
CA ASP A 30 10.47 16.30 -19.71
C ASP A 30 9.13 15.84 -19.11
N PHE A 31 8.06 16.36 -19.69
CA PHE A 31 6.68 16.09 -19.28
C PHE A 31 5.94 15.17 -20.26
N THR A 32 6.63 14.68 -21.29
CA THR A 32 6.03 13.83 -22.30
C THR A 32 6.05 12.35 -21.84
N LEU A 33 5.02 11.63 -22.21
CA LEU A 33 4.96 10.18 -21.99
C LEU A 33 5.85 9.51 -23.04
N HIS A 34 6.97 8.94 -22.62
CA HIS A 34 7.90 8.24 -23.50
C HIS A 34 7.59 6.75 -23.57
N LYS A 35 7.56 6.20 -24.78
CA LYS A 35 7.28 4.76 -25.02
C LYS A 35 8.22 3.81 -24.28
N ASN A 36 9.42 4.26 -23.93
CA ASN A 36 10.45 3.45 -23.26
C ASN A 36 10.61 3.77 -21.76
N SER A 37 9.72 4.57 -21.19
CA SER A 37 9.73 4.91 -19.76
C SER A 37 8.47 4.41 -19.06
N GLY A 38 8.50 4.43 -17.75
CA GLY A 38 7.31 4.24 -16.94
C GLY A 38 6.31 5.38 -17.12
N SER A 39 5.14 5.19 -16.57
CA SER A 39 4.06 6.17 -16.57
C SER A 39 3.24 6.08 -15.28
N GLY A 40 2.35 7.00 -15.07
CA GLY A 40 1.47 6.94 -13.90
C GLY A 40 0.47 8.08 -13.85
N ILE A 41 -0.42 7.99 -12.88
CA ILE A 41 -1.42 9.01 -12.56
C ILE A 41 -1.63 9.10 -11.06
N LEU A 42 -2.15 10.23 -10.59
CA LEU A 42 -2.66 10.38 -9.23
C LEU A 42 -4.16 10.08 -9.19
N THR A 43 -4.63 9.44 -8.12
CA THR A 43 -6.02 9.04 -7.89
C THR A 43 -6.49 9.43 -6.49
N HIS A 44 -7.81 9.40 -6.26
CA HIS A 44 -8.40 9.66 -4.95
C HIS A 44 -8.40 8.41 -4.05
N GLY A 45 -7.20 7.95 -3.68
CA GLY A 45 -7.00 6.91 -2.67
C GLY A 45 -6.67 5.52 -3.21
N GLY A 46 -6.06 4.70 -2.34
CA GLY A 46 -5.52 3.38 -2.67
C GLY A 46 -6.54 2.39 -3.25
N SER A 47 -7.82 2.48 -2.88
CA SER A 47 -8.85 1.59 -3.44
C SER A 47 -9.08 1.83 -4.94
N ILE A 48 -9.13 3.08 -5.39
CA ILE A 48 -9.22 3.42 -6.82
C ILE A 48 -7.90 3.11 -7.51
N ALA A 49 -6.79 3.34 -6.84
CA ALA A 49 -5.47 3.03 -7.35
C ALA A 49 -5.31 1.53 -7.64
N ASN A 50 -5.66 0.65 -6.69
CA ASN A 50 -5.65 -0.80 -6.89
C ASN A 50 -6.61 -1.24 -8.00
N LEU A 51 -7.81 -0.66 -8.08
CA LEU A 51 -8.74 -0.93 -9.18
C LEU A 51 -8.13 -0.56 -10.53
N THR A 52 -7.47 0.59 -10.62
CA THR A 52 -6.83 1.08 -11.85
C THR A 52 -5.66 0.17 -12.25
N ALA A 53 -4.79 -0.19 -11.31
CA ALA A 53 -3.65 -1.09 -11.56
C ALA A 53 -4.10 -2.50 -12.00
N LEU A 54 -5.08 -3.09 -11.31
CA LEU A 54 -5.59 -4.42 -11.66
C LEU A 54 -6.41 -4.40 -12.96
N SER A 55 -7.01 -3.26 -13.33
CA SER A 55 -7.62 -3.09 -14.65
C SER A 55 -6.57 -3.15 -15.76
N ALA A 56 -5.38 -2.60 -15.54
CA ALA A 56 -4.26 -2.71 -16.47
C ALA A 56 -3.76 -4.16 -16.58
N ALA A 57 -3.61 -4.87 -15.48
CA ALA A 57 -3.26 -6.30 -15.48
C ALA A 57 -4.28 -7.13 -16.27
N ARG A 58 -5.58 -6.86 -16.09
CA ARG A 58 -6.64 -7.52 -16.88
C ARG A 58 -6.53 -7.20 -18.37
N ALA A 59 -6.32 -5.92 -18.73
CA ALA A 59 -6.19 -5.51 -20.12
C ALA A 59 -4.98 -6.15 -20.81
N ALA A 60 -3.88 -6.40 -20.08
CA ALA A 60 -2.69 -7.07 -20.60
C ALA A 60 -2.96 -8.53 -20.98
N ILE A 61 -3.73 -9.28 -20.19
CA ILE A 61 -4.01 -10.70 -20.44
C ILE A 61 -5.31 -10.96 -21.23
N ALA A 62 -6.25 -10.03 -21.17
CA ALA A 62 -7.57 -10.14 -21.79
C ALA A 62 -8.01 -8.77 -22.35
N PRO A 63 -7.38 -8.27 -23.43
CA PRO A 63 -7.65 -6.94 -23.97
C PRO A 63 -9.10 -6.79 -24.44
N GLU A 64 -9.77 -7.88 -24.82
CA GLU A 64 -11.19 -7.90 -25.19
C GLU A 64 -12.14 -7.72 -24.00
N ALA A 65 -11.65 -7.80 -22.75
CA ALA A 65 -12.49 -7.67 -21.56
C ALA A 65 -13.21 -6.31 -21.47
N TRP A 66 -12.67 -5.27 -22.11
CA TRP A 66 -13.32 -3.96 -22.16
C TRP A 66 -14.66 -4.00 -22.90
N THR A 67 -14.78 -4.82 -23.95
CA THR A 67 -16.00 -4.93 -24.80
C THR A 67 -16.85 -6.15 -24.50
N LYS A 68 -16.22 -7.28 -24.09
CA LYS A 68 -16.91 -8.56 -23.88
C LYS A 68 -17.14 -8.91 -22.42
N GLY A 69 -16.62 -8.09 -21.49
CA GLY A 69 -16.64 -8.38 -20.04
C GLY A 69 -15.46 -9.25 -19.61
N SER A 70 -15.27 -9.33 -18.28
CA SER A 70 -14.15 -10.09 -17.70
C SER A 70 -14.33 -11.59 -17.92
N PRO A 71 -13.32 -12.30 -18.44
CA PRO A 71 -13.32 -13.76 -18.53
C PRO A 71 -13.48 -14.40 -17.13
N LYS A 72 -14.27 -15.48 -17.05
CA LYS A 72 -14.61 -16.15 -15.78
C LYS A 72 -13.46 -17.01 -15.22
N ASP A 73 -12.45 -17.26 -16.00
CA ASP A 73 -11.29 -18.06 -15.64
C ASP A 73 -10.14 -17.21 -15.06
N LEU A 74 -10.22 -15.87 -15.11
CA LEU A 74 -9.19 -15.00 -14.55
C LEU A 74 -9.24 -14.97 -13.02
N VAL A 75 -8.04 -15.05 -12.41
CA VAL A 75 -7.85 -14.95 -10.96
C VAL A 75 -6.64 -14.06 -10.64
N VAL A 76 -6.60 -13.57 -9.41
CA VAL A 76 -5.48 -12.79 -8.84
C VAL A 76 -4.98 -13.53 -7.60
N MET A 77 -3.68 -13.76 -7.50
CA MET A 77 -3.02 -14.33 -6.33
C MET A 77 -2.44 -13.20 -5.46
N GLY A 78 -2.40 -13.41 -4.15
CA GLY A 78 -1.75 -12.48 -3.22
C GLY A 78 -1.82 -12.99 -1.79
N PRO A 79 -1.13 -12.38 -0.83
CA PRO A 79 -1.14 -12.83 0.56
C PRO A 79 -2.58 -12.85 1.11
N SER A 80 -2.91 -13.84 1.92
CA SER A 80 -4.25 -13.94 2.55
C SER A 80 -4.63 -12.69 3.33
N THR A 81 -3.64 -11.90 3.73
CA THR A 81 -3.73 -10.62 4.46
C THR A 81 -3.69 -9.40 3.55
N ALA A 82 -3.80 -9.57 2.21
CA ALA A 82 -3.87 -8.45 1.29
C ALA A 82 -4.98 -7.47 1.69
N HIS A 83 -4.72 -6.19 1.51
CA HIS A 83 -5.71 -5.17 1.84
C HIS A 83 -7.03 -5.44 1.09
N TYR A 84 -8.16 -5.27 1.78
CA TYR A 84 -9.50 -5.57 1.23
C TYR A 84 -9.80 -4.87 -0.11
N SER A 85 -9.08 -3.81 -0.45
CA SER A 85 -9.23 -3.10 -1.73
C SER A 85 -8.90 -3.98 -2.94
N ILE A 86 -8.04 -4.99 -2.80
CA ILE A 86 -7.72 -5.95 -3.86
C ILE A 86 -8.96 -6.79 -4.20
N ALA A 87 -9.56 -7.46 -3.23
CA ALA A 87 -10.78 -8.25 -3.45
C ALA A 87 -11.96 -7.36 -3.89
N ARG A 88 -12.04 -6.12 -3.39
CA ARG A 88 -13.03 -5.12 -3.82
C ARG A 88 -12.83 -4.75 -5.29
N ALA A 89 -11.61 -4.47 -5.73
CA ALA A 89 -11.30 -4.13 -7.12
C ALA A 89 -11.70 -5.28 -8.06
N ILE A 90 -11.33 -6.52 -7.72
CA ILE A 90 -11.68 -7.74 -8.47
C ILE A 90 -13.20 -7.90 -8.57
N SER A 91 -13.92 -7.64 -7.46
CA SER A 91 -15.38 -7.73 -7.44
C SER A 91 -16.04 -6.66 -8.31
N ILE A 92 -15.53 -5.40 -8.26
CA ILE A 92 -16.02 -4.29 -9.10
C ILE A 92 -15.78 -4.57 -10.59
N MET A 93 -14.66 -5.22 -10.93
CA MET A 93 -14.36 -5.64 -12.31
C MET A 93 -15.27 -6.80 -12.81
N GLY A 94 -16.23 -7.26 -12.00
CA GLY A 94 -17.16 -8.31 -12.37
C GLY A 94 -16.59 -9.73 -12.33
N MET A 95 -15.42 -9.94 -11.71
CA MET A 95 -14.80 -11.26 -11.55
C MET A 95 -15.32 -12.01 -10.31
N GLY A 96 -15.88 -11.28 -9.32
CA GLY A 96 -16.32 -11.80 -8.03
C GLY A 96 -15.18 -12.00 -7.05
N LYS A 97 -15.47 -11.90 -5.74
CA LYS A 97 -14.46 -12.00 -4.68
C LYS A 97 -13.67 -13.32 -4.68
N ASN A 98 -14.29 -14.41 -5.15
CA ASN A 98 -13.66 -15.72 -5.21
C ASN A 98 -12.58 -15.83 -6.31
N ALA A 99 -12.43 -14.81 -7.16
CA ALA A 99 -11.31 -14.71 -8.08
C ALA A 99 -10.03 -14.19 -7.40
N PHE A 100 -10.09 -13.76 -6.14
CA PHE A 100 -8.91 -13.60 -5.30
C PHE A 100 -8.50 -14.95 -4.72
N ILE A 101 -7.28 -15.37 -4.99
CA ILE A 101 -6.70 -16.63 -4.53
C ILE A 101 -5.69 -16.30 -3.43
N PRO A 102 -6.02 -16.58 -2.16
CA PRO A 102 -5.11 -16.29 -1.08
C PRO A 102 -3.89 -17.22 -1.11
N VAL A 103 -2.71 -16.64 -1.05
CA VAL A 103 -1.45 -17.33 -0.79
C VAL A 103 -1.25 -17.36 0.73
N PRO A 104 -0.85 -18.49 1.33
CA PRO A 104 -0.56 -18.57 2.75
C PRO A 104 0.46 -17.53 3.22
N VAL A 105 0.32 -17.11 4.47
CA VAL A 105 1.25 -16.21 5.16
C VAL A 105 1.83 -16.94 6.38
N ASP A 106 2.99 -16.49 6.85
CA ASP A 106 3.62 -16.99 8.07
C ASP A 106 2.95 -16.45 9.36
N GLU A 107 3.52 -16.76 10.51
CA GLU A 107 3.02 -16.30 11.82
C GLU A 107 3.04 -14.77 11.98
N ASN A 108 3.82 -14.06 11.17
CA ASN A 108 3.90 -12.59 11.16
C ASN A 108 3.03 -11.96 10.06
N GLU A 109 2.23 -12.76 9.36
CA GLU A 109 1.38 -12.34 8.23
C GLU A 109 2.14 -11.89 6.98
N VAL A 110 3.38 -12.32 6.82
CA VAL A 110 4.21 -12.13 5.62
C VAL A 110 3.96 -13.28 4.64
N LEU A 111 3.88 -12.97 3.35
CA LEU A 111 3.64 -13.93 2.29
C LEU A 111 4.71 -15.04 2.27
N ILE A 112 4.28 -16.29 2.34
CA ILE A 112 5.17 -17.47 2.19
C ILE A 112 5.45 -17.65 0.71
N THR A 113 6.59 -17.16 0.23
CA THR A 113 6.96 -17.19 -1.19
C THR A 113 7.11 -18.59 -1.75
N SER A 114 7.54 -19.54 -0.93
CA SER A 114 7.62 -20.97 -1.30
C SER A 114 6.25 -21.60 -1.60
N ALA A 115 5.15 -21.02 -1.12
CA ALA A 115 3.79 -21.49 -1.40
C ALA A 115 3.25 -21.02 -2.76
N LEU A 116 3.86 -19.99 -3.38
CA LEU A 116 3.40 -19.43 -4.65
C LEU A 116 3.29 -20.49 -5.74
N GLU A 117 4.30 -21.34 -5.91
CA GLU A 117 4.32 -22.34 -6.95
C GLU A 117 3.18 -23.37 -6.79
N SER A 118 2.96 -23.86 -5.59
CA SER A 118 1.90 -24.85 -5.34
C SER A 118 0.51 -24.28 -5.55
N VAL A 119 0.26 -23.05 -5.09
CA VAL A 119 -1.00 -22.33 -5.29
C VAL A 119 -1.25 -22.06 -6.78
N TYR A 120 -0.23 -21.61 -7.50
CA TYR A 120 -0.30 -21.37 -8.94
C TYR A 120 -0.66 -22.64 -9.73
N GLN A 121 0.06 -23.74 -9.47
CA GLN A 121 -0.19 -25.03 -10.13
C GLN A 121 -1.59 -25.56 -9.85
N GLU A 122 -2.11 -25.33 -8.65
CA GLU A 122 -3.49 -25.69 -8.31
C GLU A 122 -4.50 -24.91 -9.17
N GLN A 123 -4.26 -23.59 -9.38
CA GLN A 123 -5.16 -22.80 -10.23
C GLN A 123 -5.10 -23.24 -11.68
N LEU A 124 -3.92 -23.55 -12.21
CA LEU A 124 -3.78 -24.08 -13.57
C LEU A 124 -4.55 -25.41 -13.75
N LYS A 125 -4.46 -26.33 -12.79
CA LYS A 125 -5.24 -27.60 -12.79
C LYS A 125 -6.75 -27.36 -12.81
N LYS A 126 -7.22 -26.24 -12.21
CA LYS A 126 -8.64 -25.83 -12.22
C LYS A 126 -9.03 -25.09 -13.51
N GLY A 127 -8.15 -25.00 -14.49
CA GLY A 127 -8.38 -24.26 -15.75
C GLY A 127 -8.41 -22.73 -15.55
N LYS A 128 -7.81 -22.21 -14.50
CA LYS A 128 -7.73 -20.77 -14.23
C LYS A 128 -6.46 -20.17 -14.84
N ARG A 129 -6.56 -18.91 -15.23
CA ARG A 129 -5.42 -18.07 -15.64
C ARG A 129 -5.15 -17.04 -14.55
N VAL A 130 -3.95 -17.06 -13.99
CA VAL A 130 -3.52 -16.03 -13.05
C VAL A 130 -3.16 -14.77 -13.81
N MET A 131 -3.92 -13.70 -13.64
CA MET A 131 -3.67 -12.44 -14.33
C MET A 131 -2.66 -11.56 -13.61
N ALA A 132 -2.57 -11.68 -12.28
CA ALA A 132 -1.63 -10.89 -11.47
C ALA A 132 -1.29 -11.61 -10.16
N VAL A 133 -0.09 -11.34 -9.66
CA VAL A 133 0.31 -11.62 -8.29
C VAL A 133 0.52 -10.30 -7.57
N VAL A 134 -0.09 -10.17 -6.38
CA VAL A 134 0.00 -8.99 -5.53
C VAL A 134 0.97 -9.28 -4.39
N ALA A 135 1.83 -8.32 -4.06
CA ALA A 135 2.63 -8.33 -2.83
C ALA A 135 2.39 -7.05 -2.02
N ASN A 136 2.50 -7.14 -0.70
CA ASN A 136 2.34 -6.01 0.21
C ASN A 136 3.68 -5.32 0.50
N ALA A 137 3.74 -4.03 0.30
CA ALA A 137 4.80 -3.17 0.82
C ALA A 137 4.20 -1.98 1.57
N CYS A 138 3.80 -2.14 2.83
CA CYS A 138 3.79 -3.30 3.72
C CYS A 138 2.36 -3.77 4.05
N ALA A 139 2.26 -4.91 4.76
CA ALA A 139 0.99 -5.42 5.25
C ALA A 139 0.29 -4.41 6.16
N THR A 140 -1.04 -4.24 5.98
CA THR A 140 -1.82 -3.21 6.69
C THR A 140 -1.92 -3.46 8.19
N SER A 141 -2.03 -4.73 8.61
CA SER A 141 -2.11 -5.12 10.01
C SER A 141 -0.79 -4.90 10.74
N THR A 142 0.27 -5.53 10.25
CA THR A 142 1.55 -5.67 10.95
C THR A 142 2.59 -4.63 10.57
N GLY A 143 2.51 -4.06 9.37
CA GLY A 143 3.54 -3.15 8.86
C GLY A 143 4.82 -3.86 8.40
N LEU A 144 4.78 -5.20 8.25
CA LEU A 144 5.89 -5.99 7.73
C LEU A 144 5.82 -6.10 6.20
N PHE A 145 6.97 -6.28 5.57
CA PHE A 145 7.09 -6.33 4.12
C PHE A 145 7.12 -7.77 3.63
N ASP A 146 6.41 -8.04 2.52
CA ASP A 146 6.61 -9.29 1.78
C ASP A 146 8.00 -9.30 1.13
N ASN A 147 8.55 -10.46 0.86
CA ASN A 147 9.81 -10.58 0.11
C ASN A 147 9.56 -10.29 -1.37
N LEU A 148 9.63 -8.99 -1.70
CA LEU A 148 9.30 -8.47 -3.03
C LEU A 148 10.19 -9.06 -4.14
N ASP A 149 11.47 -9.33 -3.84
CA ASP A 149 12.41 -9.88 -4.80
C ASP A 149 12.08 -11.34 -5.17
N GLU A 150 11.70 -12.15 -4.20
CA GLU A 150 11.25 -13.52 -4.46
C GLU A 150 9.91 -13.58 -5.20
N VAL A 151 8.96 -12.68 -4.88
CA VAL A 151 7.71 -12.56 -5.62
C VAL A 151 8.00 -12.14 -7.06
N ALA A 152 8.92 -11.20 -7.28
CA ALA A 152 9.35 -10.79 -8.62
C ALA A 152 9.95 -11.97 -9.40
N ASN A 153 10.85 -12.76 -8.78
CA ASN A 153 11.43 -13.95 -9.39
C ASN A 153 10.36 -14.95 -9.85
N PHE A 154 9.34 -15.15 -9.02
CA PHE A 154 8.21 -16.01 -9.35
C PHE A 154 7.40 -15.47 -10.54
N CYS A 155 7.08 -14.18 -10.54
CA CYS A 155 6.31 -13.54 -11.59
C CYS A 155 7.06 -13.56 -12.93
N GLU A 156 8.36 -13.27 -12.95
CA GLU A 156 9.19 -13.32 -14.15
C GLU A 156 9.27 -14.75 -14.73
N LYS A 157 9.48 -15.76 -13.84
CA LYS A 157 9.51 -17.18 -14.24
C LYS A 157 8.24 -17.61 -14.99
N HIS A 158 7.09 -17.12 -14.56
CA HIS A 158 5.79 -17.52 -15.11
C HIS A 158 5.16 -16.47 -16.06
N SER A 159 5.87 -15.36 -16.35
CA SER A 159 5.37 -14.24 -17.15
C SER A 159 4.02 -13.70 -16.64
N LEU A 160 3.90 -13.53 -15.33
CA LEU A 160 2.72 -13.02 -14.64
C LEU A 160 2.89 -11.53 -14.34
N TRP A 161 1.78 -10.80 -14.36
CA TRP A 161 1.79 -9.40 -13.94
C TRP A 161 2.11 -9.30 -12.44
N TYR A 162 3.16 -8.56 -12.12
CA TYR A 162 3.56 -8.28 -10.75
C TYR A 162 3.03 -6.93 -10.30
N HIS A 163 2.15 -6.93 -9.29
CA HIS A 163 1.59 -5.73 -8.68
C HIS A 163 2.05 -5.58 -7.23
N VAL A 164 2.57 -4.40 -6.87
CA VAL A 164 2.92 -4.10 -5.48
C VAL A 164 1.90 -3.13 -4.89
N ASP A 165 1.20 -3.56 -3.84
CA ASP A 165 0.46 -2.64 -2.98
C ASP A 165 1.45 -1.99 -2.00
N GLY A 166 2.04 -0.90 -2.47
CA GLY A 166 2.98 -0.08 -1.71
C GLY A 166 2.34 1.14 -1.05
N ALA A 167 1.00 1.12 -0.89
CA ALA A 167 0.25 2.26 -0.38
C ALA A 167 0.86 2.89 0.88
N HIS A 168 1.39 2.07 1.79
CA HIS A 168 2.03 2.57 3.01
C HIS A 168 3.56 2.55 2.94
N GLY A 169 4.14 1.45 2.52
CA GLY A 169 5.57 1.20 2.70
C GLY A 169 6.46 1.55 1.50
N ALA A 170 5.90 1.87 0.31
CA ALA A 170 6.73 2.33 -0.82
C ALA A 170 7.58 3.57 -0.48
N VAL A 171 7.20 4.33 0.55
CA VAL A 171 7.99 5.45 1.07
C VAL A 171 9.38 5.04 1.56
N ALA A 172 9.62 3.76 1.86
CA ALA A 172 10.94 3.26 2.22
C ALA A 172 11.99 3.55 1.13
N LEU A 173 11.56 3.69 -0.14
CA LEU A 173 12.41 4.14 -1.26
C LEU A 173 13.08 5.50 -1.01
N LEU A 174 12.48 6.35 -0.17
CA LEU A 174 13.02 7.68 0.15
C LEU A 174 14.00 7.67 1.32
N SER A 175 14.15 6.53 2.02
CA SER A 175 15.06 6.38 3.17
C SER A 175 16.26 5.52 2.78
N GLU A 176 17.45 6.09 2.76
CA GLU A 176 18.69 5.35 2.50
C GLU A 176 18.91 4.18 3.48
N LYS A 177 18.37 4.29 4.70
CA LYS A 177 18.48 3.25 5.74
C LYS A 177 17.48 2.10 5.57
N ASP A 178 16.34 2.38 4.90
CA ASP A 178 15.21 1.45 4.87
C ASP A 178 14.84 0.99 3.45
N LYS A 179 15.46 1.54 2.38
CA LYS A 179 15.17 1.20 0.99
C LYS A 179 15.36 -0.30 0.65
N GLU A 180 16.28 -0.97 1.34
CA GLU A 180 16.50 -2.41 1.16
C GLU A 180 15.28 -3.27 1.50
N ARG A 181 14.33 -2.74 2.31
CA ARG A 181 13.08 -3.44 2.66
C ARG A 181 12.15 -3.61 1.47
N VAL A 182 12.31 -2.76 0.48
CA VAL A 182 11.51 -2.78 -0.75
C VAL A 182 12.31 -3.20 -1.97
N ARG A 183 13.45 -3.89 -1.79
CA ARG A 183 14.22 -4.47 -2.89
C ARG A 183 13.35 -5.42 -3.71
N GLY A 184 13.36 -5.26 -5.04
CA GLY A 184 12.48 -5.98 -5.96
C GLY A 184 11.22 -5.19 -6.34
N ILE A 185 10.93 -4.06 -5.70
CA ILE A 185 9.80 -3.19 -6.06
C ILE A 185 9.95 -2.60 -7.47
N GLU A 186 11.18 -2.33 -7.90
CA GLU A 186 11.52 -1.80 -9.23
C GLU A 186 11.25 -2.81 -10.36
N ARG A 187 11.02 -4.08 -10.01
CA ARG A 187 10.70 -5.15 -10.95
C ARG A 187 9.19 -5.28 -11.22
N ALA A 188 8.36 -4.61 -10.42
CA ALA A 188 6.90 -4.67 -10.57
C ALA A 188 6.42 -4.08 -11.91
N ASP A 189 5.33 -4.62 -12.45
CA ASP A 189 4.64 -4.04 -13.61
C ASP A 189 3.79 -2.84 -13.21
N SER A 190 3.27 -2.86 -11.97
CA SER A 190 2.53 -1.74 -11.38
C SER A 190 2.73 -1.62 -9.88
N LEU A 191 2.70 -0.39 -9.40
CA LEU A 191 2.83 -0.02 -7.99
C LEU A 191 1.77 1.00 -7.62
N ILE A 192 1.15 0.88 -6.45
CA ILE A 192 0.44 2.00 -5.85
C ILE A 192 1.24 2.58 -4.68
N TRP A 193 1.16 3.92 -4.52
CA TRP A 193 1.89 4.65 -3.48
C TRP A 193 1.07 5.81 -2.94
N ASP A 194 0.64 5.73 -1.68
CA ASP A 194 -0.19 6.76 -1.05
C ASP A 194 0.64 7.92 -0.51
N ALA A 195 0.61 9.04 -1.20
CA ALA A 195 1.26 10.26 -0.73
C ALA A 195 0.57 10.81 0.55
N HIS A 196 -0.74 10.56 0.69
CA HIS A 196 -1.53 11.01 1.86
C HIS A 196 -1.32 10.17 3.13
N LYS A 197 -0.46 9.15 3.10
CA LYS A 197 -0.01 8.42 4.29
C LYS A 197 1.32 9.04 4.80
N MET A 198 2.43 8.41 4.44
CA MET A 198 3.73 8.77 5.01
C MET A 198 4.44 9.95 4.33
N MET A 199 3.93 10.49 3.21
CA MET A 199 4.50 11.69 2.59
C MET A 199 3.84 13.00 3.08
N ARG A 200 2.99 12.94 4.11
CA ARG A 200 2.36 14.08 4.80
C ARG A 200 1.46 14.95 3.91
N VAL A 201 1.00 14.39 2.79
CA VAL A 201 0.07 15.08 1.89
C VAL A 201 -1.37 14.94 2.41
N SER A 202 -2.16 15.99 2.31
CA SER A 202 -3.57 15.92 2.73
C SER A 202 -4.36 14.90 1.90
N ALA A 203 -5.22 14.12 2.57
CA ALA A 203 -6.04 13.09 1.92
C ALA A 203 -7.02 13.71 0.90
N LEU A 204 -7.31 13.03 -0.22
CA LEU A 204 -6.74 11.80 -0.72
C LEU A 204 -5.71 12.11 -1.82
N CYS A 205 -4.63 11.37 -1.91
CA CYS A 205 -3.63 11.50 -2.97
C CYS A 205 -2.82 10.19 -3.07
N THR A 206 -3.01 9.43 -4.13
CA THR A 206 -2.36 8.13 -4.36
C THR A 206 -1.86 8.05 -5.79
N ALA A 207 -0.62 7.67 -5.98
CA ALA A 207 -0.07 7.37 -7.30
C ALA A 207 -0.38 5.92 -7.70
N VAL A 208 -0.72 5.74 -8.97
CA VAL A 208 -0.63 4.47 -9.69
C VAL A 208 0.51 4.61 -10.68
N LEU A 209 1.52 3.77 -10.54
CA LEU A 209 2.73 3.81 -11.35
C LEU A 209 2.85 2.51 -12.15
N TYR A 210 3.28 2.62 -13.38
CA TYR A 210 3.50 1.51 -14.29
C TYR A 210 4.94 1.54 -14.80
N LYS A 211 5.58 0.39 -14.83
CA LYS A 211 6.92 0.24 -15.38
C LYS A 211 6.96 0.48 -16.89
N ASN A 212 5.85 0.16 -17.56
CA ASN A 212 5.72 0.32 -19.01
C ASN A 212 4.56 1.27 -19.33
N TYR A 213 4.84 2.32 -20.08
CA TYR A 213 3.86 3.29 -20.58
C TYR A 213 2.66 2.64 -21.29
N THR A 214 2.91 1.60 -22.11
CA THR A 214 1.85 0.93 -22.87
C THR A 214 0.80 0.28 -21.97
N SER A 215 1.17 -0.09 -20.75
CA SER A 215 0.25 -0.65 -19.75
C SER A 215 -0.84 0.34 -19.37
N GLN A 216 -0.48 1.60 -19.19
CA GLN A 216 -1.43 2.67 -18.91
C GLN A 216 -2.36 2.96 -20.09
N VAL A 217 -1.77 3.11 -21.28
CA VAL A 217 -2.51 3.47 -22.52
C VAL A 217 -3.55 2.42 -22.89
N ASN A 218 -3.22 1.15 -22.73
CA ASN A 218 -4.08 0.04 -23.13
C ASN A 218 -5.17 -0.30 -22.10
N THR A 219 -5.17 0.33 -20.92
CA THR A 219 -6.08 -0.03 -19.84
C THR A 219 -7.52 0.37 -20.12
N PHE A 220 -7.74 1.62 -20.57
CA PHE A 220 -9.06 2.19 -20.79
C PHE A 220 -9.25 2.51 -22.27
N GLN A 221 -10.15 1.80 -22.94
CA GLN A 221 -10.45 1.98 -24.38
C GLN A 221 -11.69 2.89 -24.54
N GLN A 222 -11.64 4.09 -23.98
CA GLN A 222 -12.76 5.02 -24.02
C GLN A 222 -12.85 5.72 -25.37
N LYS A 223 -14.09 5.92 -25.84
CA LYS A 223 -14.42 6.75 -27.00
C LYS A 223 -15.42 7.81 -26.59
N GLY A 224 -15.13 9.07 -26.89
CA GLY A 224 -16.06 10.18 -26.60
C GLY A 224 -15.88 11.30 -27.60
N SER A 225 -16.90 11.55 -28.42
CA SER A 225 -16.86 12.48 -29.57
C SER A 225 -16.57 13.94 -29.22
N TYR A 226 -16.71 14.32 -27.96
CA TYR A 226 -16.47 15.70 -27.48
C TYR A 226 -15.19 15.86 -26.66
N VAL A 227 -14.50 14.76 -26.33
CA VAL A 227 -13.31 14.76 -25.45
C VAL A 227 -12.13 14.02 -26.11
N PHE A 228 -12.40 12.92 -26.81
CA PHE A 228 -11.38 12.08 -27.44
C PHE A 228 -11.58 12.09 -28.94
N HIS A 229 -10.76 12.85 -29.66
CA HIS A 229 -10.79 12.92 -31.11
C HIS A 229 -9.76 11.94 -31.72
N GLU A 230 -10.14 11.31 -32.81
CA GLU A 230 -9.23 10.42 -33.53
C GLU A 230 -8.03 11.21 -34.08
N GLY A 231 -6.80 10.82 -33.67
CA GLY A 231 -5.57 11.51 -34.08
C GLY A 231 -5.08 12.60 -33.12
N ASP A 232 -5.79 12.89 -32.02
CA ASP A 232 -5.31 13.83 -31.01
C ASP A 232 -4.07 13.32 -30.29
N VAL A 233 -3.13 14.22 -30.07
CA VAL A 233 -2.00 13.96 -29.17
C VAL A 233 -2.49 14.13 -27.75
N ILE A 234 -2.52 13.03 -26.98
CA ILE A 234 -3.06 13.02 -25.60
C ILE A 234 -2.31 14.02 -24.69
N GLY A 235 -1.04 14.29 -24.97
CA GLY A 235 -0.22 15.21 -24.18
C GLY A 235 -0.17 14.80 -22.70
N MET A 236 -0.44 15.77 -21.80
CA MET A 236 -0.48 15.56 -20.35
C MET A 236 -1.90 15.31 -19.81
N ASP A 237 -2.88 15.04 -20.69
CA ASP A 237 -4.25 14.75 -20.24
C ASP A 237 -4.31 13.36 -19.61
N SER A 238 -4.69 13.30 -18.33
CA SER A 238 -4.81 12.04 -17.59
C SER A 238 -6.20 11.41 -17.69
N MET A 239 -7.18 12.08 -18.29
CA MET A 239 -8.57 11.63 -18.37
C MET A 239 -8.71 10.26 -19.05
N PRO A 240 -7.98 9.93 -20.13
CA PRO A 240 -8.06 8.62 -20.76
C PRO A 240 -7.52 7.47 -19.91
N PHE A 241 -6.80 7.76 -18.82
CA PHE A 241 -6.01 6.79 -18.07
C PHE A 241 -6.53 6.51 -16.66
N THR A 242 -7.70 6.99 -16.32
CA THR A 242 -8.29 6.85 -14.99
C THR A 242 -9.71 6.32 -15.04
N VAL A 243 -10.13 5.64 -13.97
CA VAL A 243 -11.53 5.29 -13.72
C VAL A 243 -12.37 6.57 -13.49
N GLU A 244 -11.72 7.62 -13.00
CA GLU A 244 -12.34 8.93 -12.74
C GLU A 244 -12.40 9.74 -14.04
N CYS A 245 -13.51 10.39 -14.34
CA CYS A 245 -13.57 11.31 -15.48
C CYS A 245 -12.86 12.62 -15.12
N THR A 246 -13.51 13.44 -14.29
CA THR A 246 -12.92 14.66 -13.74
C THR A 246 -12.37 14.38 -12.35
N LYS A 247 -11.13 14.78 -12.12
CA LYS A 247 -10.48 14.67 -10.81
C LYS A 247 -9.91 16.00 -10.35
N SER A 248 -9.73 16.16 -9.03
CA SER A 248 -9.07 17.33 -8.47
C SER A 248 -7.60 17.39 -8.88
N ALA A 249 -6.99 18.57 -8.79
CA ALA A 249 -5.58 18.77 -9.11
C ALA A 249 -4.67 18.20 -7.99
N LEU A 250 -4.61 16.88 -7.87
CA LEU A 250 -3.87 16.15 -6.83
C LEU A 250 -2.38 16.46 -6.87
N GLY A 251 -1.83 16.70 -8.06
CA GLY A 251 -0.44 17.10 -8.24
C GLY A 251 -0.07 18.35 -7.45
N PHE A 252 -0.99 19.29 -7.26
CA PHE A 252 -0.75 20.48 -6.43
C PHE A 252 -0.46 20.13 -4.98
N LYS A 253 -1.26 19.21 -4.38
CA LYS A 253 -1.07 18.82 -2.99
C LYS A 253 0.31 18.19 -2.77
N LEU A 254 0.69 17.30 -3.66
CA LEU A 254 1.97 16.60 -3.60
C LEU A 254 3.12 17.55 -3.85
N TYR A 255 3.03 18.37 -4.89
CA TYR A 255 4.05 19.37 -5.22
C TYR A 255 4.27 20.37 -4.08
N TRP A 256 3.19 20.91 -3.48
CA TRP A 256 3.32 21.86 -2.37
C TRP A 256 3.98 21.25 -1.14
N SER A 257 3.67 20.01 -0.81
CA SER A 257 4.36 19.32 0.29
C SER A 257 5.87 19.26 0.02
N PHE A 258 6.25 18.92 -1.22
CA PHE A 258 7.66 18.88 -1.63
C PHE A 258 8.31 20.27 -1.70
N ALA A 259 7.61 21.26 -2.23
CA ALA A 259 8.13 22.62 -2.37
C ALA A 259 8.37 23.29 -1.01
N LEU A 260 7.54 22.99 -0.02
CA LEU A 260 7.64 23.58 1.32
C LEU A 260 8.65 22.84 2.22
N GLU A 261 8.67 21.52 2.17
CA GLU A 261 9.46 20.71 3.10
C GLU A 261 10.78 20.22 2.48
N GLY A 262 10.79 19.97 1.19
CA GLY A 262 11.90 19.34 0.48
C GLY A 262 11.98 17.83 0.66
N GLU A 263 12.60 17.15 -0.29
CA GLU A 263 12.73 15.69 -0.29
C GLU A 263 13.47 15.18 0.97
N LYS A 264 14.52 15.90 1.39
CA LYS A 264 15.30 15.51 2.56
C LYS A 264 14.46 15.50 3.84
N ALA A 265 13.63 16.50 4.07
CA ALA A 265 12.80 16.57 5.28
C ALA A 265 11.76 15.43 5.30
N ILE A 266 11.21 15.07 4.13
CA ILE A 266 10.30 13.93 4.00
C ILE A 266 11.04 12.62 4.28
N SER A 267 12.23 12.43 3.73
CA SER A 267 13.11 11.28 3.99
C SER A 267 13.46 11.15 5.48
N ASP A 268 13.86 12.24 6.11
CA ASP A 268 14.19 12.29 7.54
C ASP A 268 12.94 11.93 8.39
N PHE A 269 11.78 12.46 8.03
CA PHE A 269 10.52 12.11 8.70
C PHE A 269 10.20 10.61 8.63
N ILE A 270 10.36 10.00 7.46
CA ILE A 270 10.12 8.55 7.26
C ILE A 270 11.09 7.74 8.12
N SER A 271 12.38 8.04 8.02
CA SER A 271 13.44 7.35 8.79
C SER A 271 13.20 7.49 10.29
N ASN A 272 12.83 8.68 10.76
CA ASN A 272 12.52 8.92 12.17
C ASN A 272 11.27 8.17 12.61
N SER A 273 10.21 8.12 11.80
CA SER A 273 8.99 7.38 12.12
C SER A 273 9.25 5.88 12.25
N PHE A 274 10.06 5.29 11.38
CA PHE A 274 10.48 3.89 11.47
C PHE A 274 11.37 3.65 12.72
N GLN A 275 12.24 4.60 13.03
CA GLN A 275 13.07 4.54 14.22
C GLN A 275 12.23 4.63 15.51
N GLN A 276 11.23 5.50 15.57
CA GLN A 276 10.31 5.60 16.71
C GLN A 276 9.57 4.28 16.98
N ALA A 277 9.15 3.56 15.93
CA ALA A 277 8.54 2.24 16.12
C ALA A 277 9.51 1.22 16.74
N LYS A 278 10.78 1.23 16.33
CA LYS A 278 11.83 0.39 16.94
C LYS A 278 12.11 0.77 18.38
N GLU A 279 12.07 2.06 18.71
CA GLU A 279 12.25 2.54 20.08
C GLU A 279 11.08 2.16 20.99
N LEU A 280 9.84 2.29 20.48
CA LEU A 280 8.66 1.82 21.22
C LEU A 280 8.71 0.30 21.43
N TYR A 281 9.06 -0.47 20.39
CA TYR A 281 9.27 -1.92 20.49
C TYR A 281 10.28 -2.27 21.58
N ASN A 282 11.46 -1.65 21.58
CA ASN A 282 12.50 -1.91 22.57
C ASN A 282 12.00 -1.60 23.97
N TYR A 283 11.33 -0.45 24.17
CA TYR A 283 10.78 -0.06 25.45
C TYR A 283 9.72 -1.06 25.97
N LEU A 284 8.76 -1.45 25.11
CA LEU A 284 7.72 -2.40 25.51
C LEU A 284 8.27 -3.82 25.74
N SER A 285 9.27 -4.25 24.96
CA SER A 285 9.90 -5.56 25.11
C SER A 285 10.73 -5.70 26.41
N GLU A 286 11.17 -4.58 26.99
CA GLU A 286 11.82 -4.56 28.32
C GLU A 286 10.80 -4.63 29.47
N CYS A 287 9.51 -4.40 29.18
CA CYS A 287 8.43 -4.45 30.16
C CYS A 287 7.77 -5.82 30.14
N SER A 288 7.85 -6.58 31.24
CA SER A 288 7.25 -7.92 31.35
C SER A 288 5.74 -8.00 31.11
N ASP A 289 5.05 -6.86 31.23
CA ASP A 289 3.60 -6.77 31.05
C ASP A 289 3.16 -6.68 29.57
N PHE A 290 4.11 -6.46 28.65
CA PHE A 290 3.81 -6.28 27.23
C PHE A 290 4.39 -7.42 26.40
N TYR A 291 3.67 -7.80 25.36
CA TYR A 291 4.09 -8.77 24.38
C TYR A 291 4.09 -8.15 22.98
N CYS A 292 5.25 -8.12 22.33
CA CYS A 292 5.43 -7.69 20.96
C CYS A 292 5.78 -8.91 20.11
N PRO A 293 4.91 -9.35 19.17
CA PRO A 293 5.12 -10.62 18.47
C PRO A 293 6.30 -10.59 17.49
N TYR A 294 6.68 -9.41 17.01
CA TYR A 294 7.76 -9.22 16.04
C TYR A 294 8.39 -7.83 16.19
N LYS A 295 9.60 -7.70 15.66
CA LYS A 295 10.29 -6.42 15.54
C LYS A 295 9.74 -5.62 14.36
N PRO A 296 9.36 -4.33 14.52
CA PRO A 296 8.77 -3.55 13.46
C PRO A 296 9.76 -3.30 12.31
N GLU A 297 9.23 -3.34 11.10
CA GLU A 297 9.96 -3.02 9.87
C GLU A 297 9.58 -1.66 9.29
N SER A 298 8.40 -1.17 9.65
CA SER A 298 7.88 0.16 9.30
C SER A 298 7.64 0.99 10.56
N ASN A 299 6.83 2.03 10.45
CA ASN A 299 6.37 2.82 11.59
C ASN A 299 5.13 2.22 12.31
N ILE A 300 4.81 0.95 12.04
CA ILE A 300 3.68 0.24 12.63
C ILE A 300 4.22 -0.77 13.65
N LEU A 301 3.62 -0.77 14.85
CA LEU A 301 3.90 -1.76 15.88
C LEU A 301 2.59 -2.31 16.45
N CYS A 302 2.50 -3.64 16.49
CA CYS A 302 1.45 -4.38 17.18
C CYS A 302 2.00 -4.95 18.50
N PHE A 303 1.18 -4.88 19.54
CA PHE A 303 1.53 -5.40 20.86
C PHE A 303 0.27 -5.76 21.65
N GLN A 304 0.42 -6.60 22.66
CA GLN A 304 -0.62 -6.93 23.65
C GLN A 304 -0.16 -6.54 25.05
N TYR A 305 -1.12 -6.27 25.92
CA TYR A 305 -0.85 -6.09 27.34
C TYR A 305 -1.32 -7.34 28.09
N GLN A 306 -0.43 -8.00 28.81
CA GLN A 306 -0.68 -9.22 29.61
C GLN A 306 -1.56 -10.25 28.87
N PRO A 307 -1.13 -10.81 27.74
CA PRO A 307 -1.97 -11.71 26.91
C PRO A 307 -2.35 -13.02 27.61
N GLU A 308 -1.63 -13.39 28.68
CA GLU A 308 -1.97 -14.55 29.53
C GLU A 308 -3.17 -14.26 30.48
N ILE A 309 -3.52 -13.00 30.67
CA ILE A 309 -4.56 -12.55 31.61
C ILE A 309 -5.75 -11.94 30.87
N LEU A 310 -5.49 -11.07 29.89
CA LEU A 310 -6.53 -10.38 29.12
C LEU A 310 -6.93 -11.15 27.87
N THR A 311 -8.23 -11.38 27.72
CA THR A 311 -8.80 -11.95 26.49
C THR A 311 -8.74 -10.95 25.33
N ASP A 312 -8.97 -11.43 24.11
CA ASP A 312 -9.04 -10.57 22.90
C ASP A 312 -10.12 -9.49 23.01
N GLU A 313 -11.26 -9.80 23.62
CA GLU A 313 -12.32 -8.83 23.88
C GLU A 313 -11.87 -7.76 24.87
N GLN A 314 -11.15 -8.16 25.93
CA GLN A 314 -10.59 -7.23 26.90
C GLN A 314 -9.45 -6.36 26.33
N GLN A 315 -8.64 -6.88 25.39
CA GLN A 315 -7.68 -6.08 24.62
C GLN A 315 -8.40 -5.01 23.79
N LEU A 316 -9.55 -5.35 23.22
CA LEU A 316 -10.35 -4.40 22.44
C LEU A 316 -11.01 -3.35 23.36
N ASP A 317 -11.54 -3.76 24.52
CA ASP A 317 -12.12 -2.86 25.53
C ASP A 317 -11.05 -1.91 26.08
N LEU A 318 -9.85 -2.40 26.37
CA LEU A 318 -8.69 -1.61 26.76
C LEU A 318 -8.40 -0.49 25.73
N ARG A 319 -8.45 -0.82 24.44
CA ARG A 319 -8.28 0.16 23.36
C ARG A 319 -9.39 1.22 23.38
N TYR A 320 -10.66 0.82 23.56
CA TYR A 320 -11.77 1.78 23.62
C TYR A 320 -11.64 2.72 24.80
N GLN A 321 -11.39 2.21 26.00
CA GLN A 321 -11.21 3.02 27.19
C GLN A 321 -10.00 3.96 27.07
N LEU A 322 -8.90 3.51 26.44
CA LEU A 322 -7.75 4.36 26.19
C LEU A 322 -8.09 5.57 25.31
N ILE A 323 -8.86 5.37 24.25
CA ILE A 323 -9.30 6.46 23.35
C ILE A 323 -10.24 7.42 24.07
N GLU A 324 -11.13 6.93 24.91
CA GLU A 324 -12.09 7.75 25.67
C GLU A 324 -11.39 8.69 26.65
N THR A 325 -10.14 8.40 27.05
CA THR A 325 -9.36 9.34 27.88
C THR A 325 -9.01 10.63 27.13
N GLY A 326 -8.99 10.62 25.79
CA GLY A 326 -8.57 11.75 24.98
C GLY A 326 -7.05 11.96 24.91
N ASP A 327 -6.25 11.19 25.67
CA ASP A 327 -4.80 11.35 25.72
C ASP A 327 -4.09 10.66 24.54
N PHE A 328 -4.62 9.51 24.08
CA PHE A 328 -4.02 8.71 23.05
C PHE A 328 -5.06 8.21 22.02
N TYR A 329 -4.67 8.21 20.77
CA TYR A 329 -5.43 7.57 19.69
C TYR A 329 -4.60 6.46 19.07
N ILE A 330 -4.96 5.21 19.34
CA ILE A 330 -4.37 4.00 18.74
C ILE A 330 -5.47 3.15 18.11
N THR A 331 -5.08 2.25 17.20
CA THR A 331 -5.99 1.29 16.60
C THR A 331 -5.81 -0.09 17.20
N SER A 332 -6.56 -1.06 16.72
CA SER A 332 -6.31 -2.48 16.95
C SER A 332 -6.37 -3.23 15.64
N CYS A 333 -5.73 -4.39 15.59
CA CYS A 333 -5.82 -5.31 14.48
C CYS A 333 -5.93 -6.75 15.00
N GLU A 334 -6.24 -7.64 14.11
CA GLU A 334 -6.19 -9.08 14.34
C GLU A 334 -5.00 -9.65 13.57
N VAL A 335 -4.18 -10.46 14.23
CA VAL A 335 -3.04 -11.17 13.67
C VAL A 335 -3.15 -12.62 14.11
N GLN A 336 -3.23 -13.54 13.18
CA GLN A 336 -3.40 -14.98 13.44
C GLN A 336 -4.56 -15.28 14.42
N GLY A 337 -5.69 -14.59 14.24
CA GLY A 337 -6.88 -14.75 15.08
C GLY A 337 -6.79 -14.18 16.48
N LYS A 338 -5.71 -13.45 16.82
CA LYS A 338 -5.53 -12.77 18.12
C LYS A 338 -5.62 -11.26 17.97
N ARG A 339 -6.21 -10.59 18.96
CA ARG A 339 -6.36 -9.13 18.99
C ARG A 339 -5.10 -8.46 19.54
N TYR A 340 -4.60 -7.48 18.79
CA TYR A 340 -3.46 -6.64 19.17
C TYR A 340 -3.86 -5.17 19.22
N LEU A 341 -3.30 -4.43 20.15
CA LEU A 341 -3.19 -2.99 20.07
C LEU A 341 -2.21 -2.62 18.97
N ARG A 342 -2.52 -1.60 18.18
CA ARG A 342 -1.73 -1.23 17.02
C ARG A 342 -1.46 0.26 17.01
N THR A 343 -0.19 0.62 16.99
CA THR A 343 0.27 2.01 16.84
C THR A 343 0.79 2.26 15.43
N VAL A 344 0.63 3.49 14.98
CA VAL A 344 1.26 4.01 13.75
C VAL A 344 1.98 5.30 14.13
N LEU A 345 3.31 5.25 14.18
CA LEU A 345 4.14 6.37 14.63
C LEU A 345 4.30 7.36 13.47
N MET A 346 3.46 8.42 13.47
CA MET A 346 3.42 9.44 12.43
C MET A 346 3.58 10.87 12.95
N ASN A 347 3.57 11.05 14.28
CA ASN A 347 3.77 12.37 14.85
C ASN A 347 5.27 12.63 15.04
N PRO A 348 5.88 13.60 14.34
CA PRO A 348 7.31 13.89 14.45
C PRO A 348 7.73 14.39 15.84
N LEU A 349 6.77 14.82 16.67
CA LEU A 349 7.02 15.32 18.01
C LEU A 349 6.96 14.22 19.09
N THR A 350 6.62 12.99 18.72
CA THR A 350 6.60 11.84 19.63
C THR A 350 7.99 11.57 20.21
N GLN A 351 8.07 11.44 21.54
CA GLN A 351 9.30 11.23 22.28
C GLN A 351 9.16 10.03 23.24
N LYS A 352 10.26 9.55 23.79
CA LYS A 352 10.28 8.44 24.77
C LYS A 352 9.32 8.64 25.95
N LYS A 353 9.13 9.90 26.42
CA LYS A 353 8.16 10.22 27.48
C LYS A 353 6.73 9.84 27.10
N ASP A 354 6.37 9.94 25.81
CA ASP A 354 5.03 9.61 25.32
C ASP A 354 4.82 8.09 25.28
N PHE A 355 5.87 7.31 25.03
CA PHE A 355 5.85 5.84 25.13
C PHE A 355 5.62 5.39 26.58
N ILE A 356 6.32 6.03 27.53
CA ILE A 356 6.16 5.77 28.97
C ILE A 356 4.73 6.11 29.38
N ALA A 357 4.23 7.29 29.01
CA ALA A 357 2.88 7.72 29.35
C ALA A 357 1.81 6.80 28.75
N LEU A 358 1.98 6.34 27.51
CA LEU A 358 1.09 5.35 26.87
C LEU A 358 1.07 4.04 27.67
N ALA A 359 2.23 3.49 27.99
CA ALA A 359 2.32 2.24 28.73
C ALA A 359 1.69 2.32 30.13
N GLU A 360 1.95 3.40 30.89
CA GLU A 360 1.35 3.62 32.21
C GLU A 360 -0.18 3.81 32.15
N LYS A 361 -0.68 4.50 31.13
CA LYS A 361 -2.12 4.64 30.90
C LYS A 361 -2.76 3.27 30.63
N ILE A 362 -2.15 2.46 29.78
CA ILE A 362 -2.59 1.08 29.47
C ILE A 362 -2.64 0.23 30.74
N LYS A 363 -1.59 0.23 31.56
CA LYS A 363 -1.55 -0.48 32.84
C LYS A 363 -2.67 -0.07 33.79
N THR A 364 -2.94 1.23 33.89
CA THR A 364 -3.99 1.77 34.73
C THR A 364 -5.38 1.28 34.33
N ILE A 365 -5.69 1.36 33.01
CA ILE A 365 -6.98 0.92 32.48
C ILE A 365 -7.13 -0.59 32.62
N ALA A 366 -6.10 -1.37 32.23
CA ALA A 366 -6.11 -2.82 32.32
C ALA A 366 -6.35 -3.32 33.76
N THR A 367 -5.75 -2.66 34.76
CA THR A 367 -5.99 -2.97 36.15
C THR A 367 -7.48 -2.82 36.54
N SER A 368 -8.17 -1.84 35.96
CA SER A 368 -9.61 -1.64 36.18
C SER A 368 -10.43 -2.74 35.52
N ILE A 369 -10.08 -3.13 34.28
CA ILE A 369 -10.73 -4.20 33.52
C ILE A 369 -10.60 -5.54 34.27
N ILE A 370 -9.41 -5.89 34.73
CA ILE A 370 -9.15 -7.13 35.48
C ILE A 370 -9.97 -7.17 36.79
N LYS A 371 -10.00 -6.08 37.54
CA LYS A 371 -10.78 -6.00 38.76
C LYS A 371 -12.29 -6.13 38.53
N SER A 372 -12.82 -5.62 37.45
CA SER A 372 -14.24 -5.73 37.11
C SER A 372 -14.64 -7.13 36.62
N ALA A 373 -13.71 -7.88 36.03
CA ALA A 373 -13.94 -9.27 35.58
C ALA A 373 -13.94 -10.31 36.71
N VAL A 374 -13.41 -9.96 37.89
CA VAL A 374 -13.37 -10.85 39.08
C VAL A 374 -14.59 -10.66 39.98
N LYS A 375 -15.41 -9.64 39.72
CA LYS A 375 -16.70 -9.43 40.39
C LYS A 375 -17.83 -10.06 39.64
#